data_9e34bfeff71fd25bb28b0b781948bcd4
#
_entry.id   9e34bfeff71fd25bb28b0b781948bcd4
#
_cell.length_a   1.000
_cell.length_b   1.000
_cell.length_c   1.000
_cell.angle_alpha   90.00
_cell.angle_beta   90.00
_cell.angle_gamma   90.00
#
_symmetry.space_group_name_H-M   'P 1'
#
loop_
_entity.id
_entity.type
_entity.pdbx_description
1 polymer ?
#
loop_
_entity_poly.entity_id
_entity_poly.type
_entity_poly.pdbx_seq_one_letter_code
_entity_poly.pdbx_strand_id
1 'polypeptide(L)'
;MLHVALQLYSVRDELDKDFLGTLKKVKEMGYDGCEFAGLFGIDAQEIKNACDELDLVPISAHVAYQDIIPDIEKAVNTYKTLGVKFMVIPYLPEELRYGTEKYPQLLIDIKKIGEVARENCI
;
A
#
# COMPACT_ATOMS: atom_id res chain seq x y z
N MET A 1 -7.44 -16.58 18.18
CA MET A 1 -8.09 -15.26 18.02
C MET A 1 -7.85 -14.82 16.57
N LEU A 2 -8.85 -14.25 15.92
CA LEU A 2 -8.68 -13.71 14.57
C LEU A 2 -8.06 -12.33 14.69
N HIS A 3 -6.99 -12.08 13.89
CA HIS A 3 -6.42 -10.75 13.77
C HIS A 3 -7.26 -9.91 12.81
N VAL A 4 -7.49 -8.65 13.16
CA VAL A 4 -8.31 -7.72 12.37
C VAL A 4 -7.49 -6.50 11.99
N ALA A 5 -7.52 -6.14 10.72
CA ALA A 5 -6.86 -4.95 10.21
C ALA A 5 -7.86 -3.95 9.62
N LEU A 6 -7.55 -2.67 9.74
CA LEU A 6 -8.34 -1.60 9.15
C LEU A 6 -7.75 -1.19 7.80
N GLN A 7 -8.61 -1.08 6.77
CA GLN A 7 -8.22 -0.38 5.56
C GLN A 7 -8.29 1.14 5.80
N LEU A 8 -7.14 1.79 5.69
CA LEU A 8 -6.96 3.20 6.08
C LEU A 8 -7.69 4.19 5.18
N TYR A 9 -8.13 3.77 3.99
CA TYR A 9 -9.01 4.61 3.16
C TYR A 9 -10.29 5.03 3.90
N SER A 10 -10.78 4.20 4.81
CA SER A 10 -11.97 4.48 5.62
C SER A 10 -11.79 5.68 6.56
N VAL A 11 -10.56 6.02 6.90
CA VAL A 11 -10.19 7.13 7.80
C VAL A 11 -9.27 8.15 7.12
N ARG A 12 -9.29 8.22 5.79
CA ARG A 12 -8.41 9.09 4.98
C ARG A 12 -8.47 10.56 5.35
N ASP A 13 -9.67 11.05 5.74
CA ASP A 13 -9.85 12.45 6.11
C ASP A 13 -9.13 12.80 7.43
N GLU A 14 -8.97 11.83 8.32
CA GLU A 14 -8.19 11.97 9.54
C GLU A 14 -6.68 11.80 9.29
N LEU A 15 -6.31 10.88 8.38
CA LEU A 15 -4.91 10.71 7.96
C LEU A 15 -4.35 11.98 7.32
N ASP A 16 -5.16 12.68 6.53
CA ASP A 16 -4.77 13.94 5.89
C ASP A 16 -4.47 15.06 6.91
N LYS A 17 -5.14 15.05 8.06
CA LYS A 17 -4.94 16.00 9.16
C LYS A 17 -3.76 15.64 10.05
N ASP A 18 -3.67 14.37 10.43
CA ASP A 18 -2.65 13.85 11.35
C ASP A 18 -2.45 12.35 11.10
N PHE A 19 -1.51 12.02 10.22
CA PHE A 19 -1.28 10.65 9.80
C PHE A 19 -0.85 9.74 10.95
N LEU A 20 0.22 10.12 11.66
CA LEU A 20 0.78 9.27 12.72
C LEU A 20 -0.16 9.18 13.93
N GLY A 21 -0.81 10.28 14.31
CA GLY A 21 -1.83 10.28 15.35
C GLY A 21 -3.04 9.43 14.99
N THR A 22 -3.41 9.35 13.71
CA THR A 22 -4.49 8.47 13.25
C THR A 22 -4.10 7.00 13.34
N LEU A 23 -2.86 6.61 13.01
CA LEU A 23 -2.37 5.23 13.22
C LEU A 23 -2.47 4.84 14.70
N LYS A 24 -2.11 5.74 15.61
CA LYS A 24 -2.25 5.53 17.05
C LYS A 24 -3.70 5.27 17.45
N LYS A 25 -4.64 6.09 16.96
CA LYS A 25 -6.08 5.89 17.21
C LYS A 25 -6.59 4.55 16.67
N VAL A 26 -6.12 4.14 15.48
CA VAL A 26 -6.46 2.81 14.91
C VAL A 26 -6.02 1.69 15.85
N LYS A 27 -4.81 1.76 16.40
CA LYS A 27 -4.35 0.77 17.39
C LYS A 27 -5.18 0.82 18.67
N GLU A 28 -5.48 2.01 19.18
CA GLU A 28 -6.31 2.22 20.39
C GLU A 28 -7.74 1.66 20.24
N MET A 29 -8.26 1.60 19.00
CA MET A 29 -9.55 0.94 18.69
C MET A 29 -9.47 -0.59 18.72
N GLY A 30 -8.28 -1.17 18.85
CA GLY A 30 -8.07 -2.61 18.97
C GLY A 30 -7.73 -3.33 17.67
N TYR A 31 -7.38 -2.61 16.61
CA TYR A 31 -6.89 -3.25 15.38
C TYR A 31 -5.47 -3.79 15.55
N ASP A 32 -5.21 -4.97 14.97
CA ASP A 32 -3.89 -5.61 14.98
C ASP A 32 -2.99 -5.10 13.86
N GLY A 33 -3.59 -4.62 12.76
CA GLY A 33 -2.87 -4.16 11.58
C GLY A 33 -3.65 -3.17 10.73
N CYS A 34 -3.05 -2.79 9.63
CA CYS A 34 -3.67 -1.88 8.67
C CYS A 34 -3.29 -2.19 7.23
N GLU A 35 -4.16 -1.79 6.31
CA GLU A 35 -3.90 -1.71 4.88
C GLU A 35 -3.79 -0.23 4.49
N PHE A 36 -2.68 0.13 3.87
CA PHE A 36 -2.43 1.51 3.46
C PHE A 36 -3.15 1.87 2.16
N ALA A 37 -3.62 3.11 2.07
CA ALA A 37 -4.22 3.71 0.89
C ALA A 37 -3.54 5.06 0.61
N GLY A 38 -2.26 5.01 0.24
CA GLY A 38 -1.37 6.15 0.13
C GLY A 38 -0.57 6.42 1.40
N LEU A 39 0.54 7.15 1.25
CA LEU A 39 1.45 7.49 2.35
C LEU A 39 1.42 8.98 2.71
N PHE A 40 0.59 9.77 2.04
CA PHE A 40 0.35 11.20 2.31
C PHE A 40 1.63 12.06 2.35
N GLY A 41 2.64 11.67 1.57
CA GLY A 41 3.93 12.37 1.50
C GLY A 41 4.88 12.10 2.67
N ILE A 42 4.51 11.19 3.58
CA ILE A 42 5.36 10.80 4.70
C ILE A 42 6.32 9.68 4.26
N ASP A 43 7.53 9.72 4.77
CA ASP A 43 8.56 8.72 4.46
C ASP A 43 8.16 7.32 4.96
N ALA A 44 8.39 6.29 4.13
CA ALA A 44 8.01 4.92 4.45
C ALA A 44 8.71 4.38 5.70
N GLN A 45 9.95 4.79 5.96
CA GLN A 45 10.68 4.38 7.16
C GLN A 45 10.11 5.04 8.42
N GLU A 46 9.67 6.29 8.32
CA GLU A 46 9.01 6.99 9.42
C GLU A 46 7.69 6.30 9.80
N ILE A 47 6.88 5.95 8.79
CA ILE A 47 5.63 5.20 9.00
C ILE A 47 5.94 3.82 9.61
N LYS A 48 6.96 3.13 9.09
CA LYS A 48 7.38 1.82 9.61
C LYS A 48 7.74 1.89 11.10
N ASN A 49 8.54 2.89 11.46
CA ASN A 49 8.94 3.10 12.86
C ASN A 49 7.72 3.33 13.76
N ALA A 50 6.78 4.18 13.34
CA ALA A 50 5.55 4.42 14.08
C ALA A 50 4.69 3.16 14.22
N CYS A 51 4.58 2.35 13.16
CA CYS A 51 3.87 1.07 13.21
C CYS A 51 4.53 0.10 14.20
N ASP A 52 5.86 0.02 14.23
CA ASP A 52 6.59 -0.83 15.16
C ASP A 52 6.41 -0.40 16.62
N GLU A 53 6.48 0.90 16.89
CA GLU A 53 6.25 1.45 18.24
C GLU A 53 4.81 1.18 18.73
N LEU A 54 3.84 1.18 17.81
CA LEU A 54 2.43 0.92 18.11
C LEU A 54 2.08 -0.57 18.13
N ASP A 55 2.98 -1.47 17.73
CA ASP A 55 2.65 -2.88 17.47
C ASP A 55 1.44 -2.99 16.51
N LEU A 56 1.43 -2.18 15.45
CA LEU A 56 0.42 -2.16 14.40
C LEU A 56 1.03 -2.72 13.11
N VAL A 57 0.53 -3.86 12.64
CA VAL A 57 1.15 -4.60 11.53
C VAL A 57 0.75 -4.00 10.16
N PRO A 58 1.71 -3.52 9.34
CA PRO A 58 1.46 -3.20 7.93
C PRO A 58 1.19 -4.48 7.15
N ILE A 59 -0.06 -4.72 6.73
CA ILE A 59 -0.42 -5.97 6.04
C ILE A 59 -0.28 -5.82 4.54
N SER A 60 -0.90 -4.78 3.99
CA SER A 60 -0.97 -4.51 2.55
C SER A 60 -1.01 -3.02 2.26
N ALA A 61 -0.82 -2.68 0.99
CA ALA A 61 -0.98 -1.33 0.52
C ALA A 61 -1.69 -1.29 -0.84
N HIS A 62 -2.67 -0.41 -0.97
CA HIS A 62 -3.23 0.01 -2.25
C HIS A 62 -2.27 1.00 -2.91
N VAL A 63 -1.79 0.65 -4.09
CA VAL A 63 -0.86 1.47 -4.88
C VAL A 63 -1.40 1.62 -6.29
N ALA A 64 -1.63 2.83 -6.73
CA ALA A 64 -2.18 3.06 -8.04
C ALA A 64 -1.18 2.63 -9.13
N TYR A 65 -1.68 2.02 -10.20
CA TYR A 65 -0.86 1.56 -11.32
C TYR A 65 0.07 2.66 -11.86
N GLN A 66 -0.46 3.88 -12.03
CA GLN A 66 0.30 5.04 -12.52
C GLN A 66 1.43 5.49 -11.59
N ASP A 67 1.38 5.13 -10.32
CA ASP A 67 2.43 5.46 -9.34
C ASP A 67 3.54 4.41 -9.32
N ILE A 68 3.27 3.21 -9.83
CA ILE A 68 4.24 2.10 -9.88
C ILE A 68 5.06 2.16 -11.18
N ILE A 69 4.40 2.37 -12.33
CA ILE A 69 4.98 2.21 -13.65
C ILE A 69 6.19 3.10 -13.94
N PRO A 70 6.25 4.37 -13.52
CA PRO A 70 7.41 5.21 -13.81
C PRO A 70 8.73 4.67 -13.25
N ASP A 71 8.67 3.97 -12.09
CA ASP A 71 9.84 3.37 -11.45
C ASP A 71 9.39 2.22 -10.54
N ILE A 72 9.27 1.02 -11.11
CA ILE A 72 8.78 -0.17 -10.41
C ILE A 72 9.68 -0.54 -9.22
N GLU A 73 11.00 -0.48 -9.39
CA GLU A 73 11.98 -0.80 -8.34
C GLU A 73 11.82 0.13 -7.13
N LYS A 74 11.71 1.44 -7.39
CA LYS A 74 11.51 2.43 -6.34
C LYS A 74 10.18 2.21 -5.62
N ALA A 75 9.10 1.99 -6.36
CA ALA A 75 7.78 1.74 -5.78
C ALA A 75 7.82 0.49 -4.88
N VAL A 76 8.32 -0.64 -5.38
CA VAL A 76 8.44 -1.88 -4.60
C VAL A 76 9.32 -1.67 -3.36
N ASN A 77 10.47 -1.00 -3.50
CA ASN A 77 11.36 -0.75 -2.37
C ASN A 77 10.71 0.13 -1.28
N THR A 78 9.90 1.11 -1.65
CA THR A 78 9.14 1.94 -0.71
C THR A 78 8.22 1.08 0.16
N TYR A 79 7.45 0.19 -0.46
CA TYR A 79 6.52 -0.67 0.28
C TYR A 79 7.18 -1.85 0.98
N LYS A 80 8.35 -2.30 0.49
CA LYS A 80 9.24 -3.20 1.23
C LYS A 80 9.74 -2.57 2.53
N THR A 81 10.19 -1.32 2.47
CA THR A 81 10.62 -0.56 3.65
C THR A 81 9.48 -0.42 4.66
N LEU A 82 8.27 -0.14 4.19
CA LEU A 82 7.08 -0.09 5.02
C LEU A 82 6.76 -1.44 5.69
N GLY A 83 7.19 -2.54 5.09
CA GLY A 83 7.03 -3.89 5.63
C GLY A 83 5.72 -4.59 5.26
N VAL A 84 5.01 -4.12 4.22
CA VAL A 84 3.80 -4.78 3.74
C VAL A 84 4.11 -6.14 3.10
N LYS A 85 3.13 -7.03 3.12
CA LYS A 85 3.20 -8.37 2.50
C LYS A 85 2.55 -8.40 1.12
N PHE A 86 1.70 -7.44 0.82
CA PHE A 86 0.98 -7.37 -0.44
C PHE A 86 0.93 -5.93 -0.96
N MET A 87 1.20 -5.77 -2.24
CA MET A 87 0.88 -4.55 -2.99
C MET A 87 -0.34 -4.84 -3.85
N VAL A 88 -1.35 -4.00 -3.76
CA VAL A 88 -2.62 -4.18 -4.46
C VAL A 88 -2.83 -3.00 -5.41
N ILE A 89 -3.10 -3.27 -6.67
CA ILE A 89 -3.60 -2.27 -7.62
C ILE A 89 -5.12 -2.24 -7.48
N PRO A 90 -5.70 -1.28 -6.76
CA PRO A 90 -7.10 -1.36 -6.33
C PRO A 90 -8.08 -1.00 -7.44
N TYR A 91 -7.62 -0.30 -8.46
CA TYR A 91 -8.45 0.26 -9.50
C TYR A 91 -7.69 0.39 -10.82
N LEU A 92 -8.38 0.13 -11.91
CA LEU A 92 -7.89 0.36 -13.27
C LEU A 92 -8.78 1.39 -13.95
N PRO A 93 -8.21 2.49 -14.49
CA PRO A 93 -8.93 3.41 -15.35
C PRO A 93 -9.48 2.69 -16.59
N GLU A 94 -10.52 3.23 -17.20
CA GLU A 94 -11.26 2.54 -18.26
C GLU A 94 -10.38 2.12 -19.44
N GLU A 95 -9.43 2.96 -19.81
CA GLU A 95 -8.49 2.69 -20.91
C GLU A 95 -7.51 1.52 -20.70
N LEU A 96 -7.41 1.03 -19.47
CA LEU A 96 -6.56 -0.12 -19.10
C LEU A 96 -7.36 -1.41 -18.89
N ARG A 97 -8.70 -1.35 -18.98
CA ARG A 97 -9.55 -2.51 -18.71
C ARG A 97 -9.59 -3.49 -19.90
N TYR A 98 -10.04 -4.69 -19.61
CA TYR A 98 -10.22 -5.73 -20.62
C TYR A 98 -10.98 -5.22 -21.84
N GLY A 99 -10.46 -5.55 -23.04
CA GLY A 99 -11.06 -5.15 -24.31
C GLY A 99 -10.59 -3.80 -24.87
N THR A 100 -9.71 -3.08 -24.16
CA THR A 100 -9.10 -1.83 -24.65
C THR A 100 -7.75 -2.09 -25.32
N GLU A 101 -7.28 -1.12 -26.12
CA GLU A 101 -5.98 -1.20 -26.82
C GLU A 101 -4.79 -1.28 -25.84
N LYS A 102 -4.91 -0.69 -24.65
CA LYS A 102 -3.84 -0.67 -23.64
C LYS A 102 -3.81 -1.91 -22.73
N TYR A 103 -4.85 -2.72 -22.76
CA TYR A 103 -4.95 -3.90 -21.90
C TYR A 103 -3.80 -4.91 -22.06
N PRO A 104 -3.32 -5.24 -23.30
CA PRO A 104 -2.17 -6.13 -23.46
C PRO A 104 -0.89 -5.60 -22.79
N GLN A 105 -0.65 -4.28 -22.86
CA GLN A 105 0.49 -3.66 -22.19
C GLN A 105 0.36 -3.74 -20.68
N LEU A 106 -0.82 -3.50 -20.12
CA LEU A 106 -1.09 -3.68 -18.70
C LEU A 106 -0.70 -5.07 -18.20
N LEU A 107 -1.00 -6.14 -18.96
CA LEU A 107 -0.65 -7.51 -18.56
C LEU A 107 0.87 -7.72 -18.51
N ILE A 108 1.62 -7.13 -19.43
CA ILE A 108 3.09 -7.14 -19.42
C ILE A 108 3.62 -6.42 -18.19
N ASP A 109 3.08 -5.25 -17.91
CA ASP A 109 3.50 -4.42 -16.77
C ASP A 109 3.19 -5.08 -15.44
N ILE A 110 1.99 -5.66 -15.27
CA ILE A 110 1.61 -6.39 -14.05
C ILE A 110 2.54 -7.58 -13.82
N LYS A 111 2.91 -8.31 -14.89
CA LYS A 111 3.86 -9.41 -14.77
C LYS A 111 5.22 -8.91 -14.28
N LYS A 112 5.74 -7.83 -14.84
CA LYS A 112 7.00 -7.22 -14.43
C LYS A 112 6.94 -6.72 -12.97
N ILE A 113 5.87 -6.04 -12.59
CA ILE A 113 5.64 -5.60 -11.21
C ILE A 113 5.67 -6.80 -10.27
N GLY A 114 4.95 -7.87 -10.60
CA GLY A 114 4.92 -9.09 -9.79
C GLY A 114 6.26 -9.80 -9.67
N GLU A 115 7.10 -9.78 -10.71
CA GLU A 115 8.46 -10.34 -10.68
C GLU A 115 9.33 -9.56 -9.68
N VAL A 116 9.35 -8.23 -9.80
CA VAL A 116 10.13 -7.36 -8.89
C VAL A 116 9.62 -7.45 -7.45
N ALA A 117 8.31 -7.45 -7.24
CA ALA A 117 7.71 -7.60 -5.92
C ALA A 117 8.11 -8.93 -5.26
N ARG A 118 8.00 -10.04 -5.99
CA ARG A 118 8.40 -11.37 -5.50
C ARG A 118 9.88 -11.44 -5.13
N GLU A 119 10.78 -10.85 -5.92
CA GLU A 119 12.22 -10.78 -5.61
C GLU A 119 12.48 -9.98 -4.33
N ASN A 120 11.56 -9.11 -3.94
CA ASN A 120 11.61 -8.30 -2.72
C ASN A 120 10.73 -8.84 -1.58
N CYS A 121 10.19 -10.05 -1.71
CA CYS A 121 9.36 -10.72 -0.71
C CYS A 121 8.02 -10.03 -0.41
N ILE A 122 7.43 -9.39 -1.43
CA ILE A 122 6.09 -8.79 -1.40
C ILE A 122 5.14 -9.60 -2.27
#